data_0fb5ad79f359e5aa85787e6429766113
#
_entry.id   0fb5ad79f359e5aa85787e6429766113
#
_cell.length_a   1.000
_cell.length_b   1.000
_cell.length_c   1.000
_cell.angle_alpha   90.00
_cell.angle_beta   90.00
_cell.angle_gamma   90.00
#
_symmetry.space_group_name_H-M   'P 1'
#
loop_
_entity.id
_entity.type
_entity.pdbx_description
1 polymer ?
#
loop_
_entity_poly.entity_id
_entity_poly.type
_entity_poly.pdbx_seq_one_letter_code
_entity_poly.pdbx_strand_id
1 'polypeptide(L)'
;MDMIKDRNSKDIIEAENIRKRWQGYREELYKKDLKDLDNHNGVITHLEPDILESEVKWALGSITTNKASGGDGIPAELFQILKADTVKMLHSICQQIWKTQQWPQDWKRSVFIPIPKKANAKDCSNYYTTVLISHTSKVMLKILQVRLQQYVNQELSDVQVVFRKETPGV
;
A
#
# COMPACT_ATOMS: atom_id res chain seq x y z
N MET A 1 -22.20 5.20 9.14
CA MET A 1 -22.23 6.35 8.20
C MET A 1 -23.59 6.34 7.57
N ASP A 2 -24.45 7.27 7.98
CA ASP A 2 -25.90 7.11 7.73
C ASP A 2 -26.39 7.88 6.49
N MET A 3 -25.58 8.81 5.96
CA MET A 3 -25.98 9.65 4.84
C MET A 3 -24.78 10.35 4.20
N ILE A 4 -24.72 10.40 2.86
CA ILE A 4 -23.78 11.25 2.09
C ILE A 4 -24.52 11.94 0.94
N LYS A 5 -23.91 12.95 0.35
CA LYS A 5 -24.44 13.65 -0.82
C LYS A 5 -23.97 13.04 -2.15
N ASP A 6 -24.87 12.97 -3.11
CA ASP A 6 -24.52 12.65 -4.49
C ASP A 6 -23.83 13.85 -5.21
N ARG A 7 -23.56 13.72 -6.52
CA ARG A 7 -22.96 14.81 -7.32
C ARG A 7 -23.89 16.03 -7.49
N ASN A 8 -25.18 15.85 -7.29
CA ASN A 8 -26.21 16.90 -7.41
C ASN A 8 -26.61 17.47 -6.04
N SER A 9 -25.80 17.21 -4.99
CA SER A 9 -26.06 17.64 -3.60
C SER A 9 -27.29 17.03 -2.95
N LYS A 10 -27.88 15.95 -3.53
CA LYS A 10 -28.98 15.21 -2.96
C LYS A 10 -28.49 14.18 -1.93
N ASP A 11 -29.18 14.08 -0.83
CA ASP A 11 -28.84 13.14 0.24
C ASP A 11 -29.09 11.68 -0.19
N ILE A 12 -28.10 10.80 0.01
CA ILE A 12 -28.16 9.36 -0.22
C ILE A 12 -28.12 8.67 1.13
N ILE A 13 -29.08 7.78 1.39
CA ILE A 13 -29.24 7.04 2.65
C ILE A 13 -28.98 5.54 2.43
N GLU A 14 -29.30 5.01 1.25
CA GLU A 14 -29.17 3.60 0.94
C GLU A 14 -27.70 3.17 0.89
N ALA A 15 -27.34 2.14 1.63
CA ALA A 15 -25.95 1.64 1.76
C ALA A 15 -25.31 1.29 0.41
N GLU A 16 -26.08 0.72 -0.53
CA GLU A 16 -25.60 0.36 -1.86
C GLU A 16 -25.26 1.61 -2.70
N ASN A 17 -26.11 2.64 -2.64
CA ASN A 17 -25.89 3.91 -3.35
C ASN A 17 -24.73 4.70 -2.71
N ILE A 18 -24.59 4.66 -1.39
CA ILE A 18 -23.42 5.21 -0.67
C ILE A 18 -22.15 4.53 -1.15
N ARG A 19 -22.13 3.19 -1.26
CA ARG A 19 -20.98 2.43 -1.77
C ARG A 19 -20.62 2.81 -3.20
N LYS A 20 -21.60 2.88 -4.10
CA LYS A 20 -21.40 3.32 -5.51
C LYS A 20 -20.86 4.74 -5.58
N ARG A 21 -21.37 5.65 -4.75
CA ARG A 21 -20.87 7.04 -4.70
C ARG A 21 -19.40 7.10 -4.28
N TRP A 22 -19.00 6.31 -3.28
CA TRP A 22 -17.60 6.21 -2.85
C TRP A 22 -16.71 5.59 -3.92
N GLN A 23 -17.20 4.56 -4.61
CA GLN A 23 -16.47 3.95 -5.72
C GLN A 23 -16.20 4.98 -6.82
N GLY A 24 -17.21 5.68 -7.30
CA GLY A 24 -17.06 6.70 -8.34
C GLY A 24 -16.15 7.86 -7.92
N TYR A 25 -16.22 8.30 -6.65
CA TYR A 25 -15.34 9.35 -6.13
C TYR A 25 -13.87 8.93 -6.14
N ARG A 26 -13.56 7.69 -5.75
CA ARG A 26 -12.20 7.15 -5.78
C ARG A 26 -11.67 6.99 -7.21
N GLU A 27 -12.49 6.45 -8.10
CA GLU A 27 -12.13 6.32 -9.52
C GLU A 27 -11.74 7.68 -10.13
N GLU A 28 -12.49 8.73 -9.82
CA GLU A 28 -12.16 10.09 -10.27
C GLU A 28 -10.87 10.62 -9.65
N LEU A 29 -10.67 10.37 -8.33
CA LEU A 29 -9.50 10.86 -7.60
C LEU A 29 -8.19 10.26 -8.13
N TYR A 30 -8.19 8.94 -8.41
CA TYR A 30 -7.00 8.22 -8.83
C TYR A 30 -6.84 8.08 -10.36
N LYS A 31 -7.85 8.44 -11.15
CA LYS A 31 -7.80 8.32 -12.63
C LYS A 31 -6.76 9.24 -13.27
N LYS A 32 -6.39 10.33 -12.62
CA LYS A 32 -5.35 11.26 -13.10
C LYS A 32 -3.96 10.65 -13.04
N ASP A 33 -3.68 9.86 -11.99
CA ASP A 33 -2.34 9.34 -11.71
C ASP A 33 -1.97 8.13 -12.58
N LEU A 34 -2.97 7.43 -13.15
CA LEU A 34 -2.75 6.23 -13.96
C LEU A 34 -2.33 6.51 -15.41
N LYS A 35 -2.60 7.71 -15.94
CA LYS A 35 -2.29 8.05 -17.34
C LYS A 35 -0.79 8.18 -17.61
N ASP A 36 0.00 8.51 -16.61
CA ASP A 36 1.46 8.69 -16.75
C ASP A 36 2.27 7.39 -16.58
N LEU A 37 1.64 6.31 -16.09
CA LEU A 37 2.31 5.03 -15.82
C LEU A 37 2.35 4.08 -17.03
N ASP A 38 1.47 4.26 -18.02
CA ASP A 38 1.37 3.35 -19.18
C ASP A 38 2.51 3.49 -20.21
N ASN A 39 3.43 4.43 -20.03
CA ASN A 39 4.45 4.74 -21.02
C ASN A 39 5.86 4.23 -20.66
N HIS A 40 5.99 3.44 -19.60
CA HIS A 40 7.28 2.84 -19.23
C HIS A 40 7.40 1.40 -19.74
N ASN A 41 7.71 1.25 -21.04
CA ASN A 41 8.32 0.03 -21.59
C ASN A 41 9.79 -0.09 -21.14
N GLY A 42 10.05 0.15 -19.85
CA GLY A 42 11.35 -0.10 -19.26
C GLY A 42 11.58 -1.62 -19.24
N VAL A 43 12.45 -2.10 -20.08
CA VAL A 43 13.04 -3.44 -19.94
C VAL A 43 13.76 -3.40 -18.59
N ILE A 44 13.16 -3.96 -17.55
CA ILE A 44 13.83 -4.24 -16.28
C ILE A 44 14.85 -5.32 -16.60
N THR A 45 16.07 -4.91 -16.84
CA THR A 45 17.19 -5.82 -17.00
C THR A 45 17.40 -6.57 -15.69
N HIS A 46 17.70 -7.87 -15.79
CA HIS A 46 17.89 -8.84 -14.71
C HIS A 46 19.09 -8.55 -13.77
N LEU A 47 19.31 -7.31 -13.38
CA LEU A 47 20.48 -6.90 -12.58
C LEU A 47 20.21 -6.82 -11.08
N GLU A 48 18.96 -6.93 -10.66
CA GLU A 48 18.60 -6.90 -9.24
C GLU A 48 18.72 -8.30 -8.63
N PRO A 49 19.44 -8.46 -7.51
CA PRO A 49 19.58 -9.75 -6.85
C PRO A 49 18.23 -10.29 -6.35
N ASP A 50 18.14 -11.62 -6.22
CA ASP A 50 16.99 -12.28 -5.60
C ASP A 50 16.68 -11.70 -4.22
N ILE A 51 15.42 -11.77 -3.81
CA ILE A 51 15.02 -11.34 -2.47
C ILE A 51 15.63 -12.30 -1.44
N LEU A 52 16.29 -11.75 -0.42
CA LEU A 52 16.93 -12.52 0.63
C LEU A 52 15.96 -12.78 1.80
N GLU A 53 16.14 -13.90 2.48
CA GLU A 53 15.38 -14.22 3.72
C GLU A 53 15.61 -13.17 4.81
N SER A 54 16.81 -12.59 4.87
CA SER A 54 17.15 -11.50 5.79
C SER A 54 16.34 -10.23 5.56
N GLU A 55 16.05 -9.87 4.29
CA GLU A 55 15.20 -8.75 3.95
C GLU A 55 13.76 -8.97 4.41
N VAL A 56 13.25 -10.19 4.19
CA VAL A 56 11.90 -10.57 4.65
C VAL A 56 11.81 -10.52 6.17
N LYS A 57 12.80 -11.06 6.87
CA LYS A 57 12.87 -11.04 8.34
C LYS A 57 12.92 -9.61 8.87
N TRP A 58 13.72 -8.73 8.26
CA TRP A 58 13.80 -7.33 8.62
C TRP A 58 12.46 -6.61 8.35
N ALA A 59 11.89 -6.76 7.16
CA ALA A 59 10.62 -6.14 6.79
C ALA A 59 9.48 -6.60 7.70
N LEU A 60 9.42 -7.90 8.03
CA LEU A 60 8.45 -8.46 8.97
C LEU A 60 8.60 -7.87 10.37
N GLY A 61 9.85 -7.68 10.85
CA GLY A 61 10.14 -7.04 12.13
C GLY A 61 9.69 -5.57 12.19
N SER A 62 9.55 -4.90 11.04
CA SER A 62 9.07 -3.52 10.95
C SER A 62 7.53 -3.39 10.99
N ILE A 63 6.80 -4.50 10.90
CA ILE A 63 5.33 -4.50 10.97
C ILE A 63 4.91 -4.27 12.43
N THR A 64 4.18 -3.19 12.66
CA THR A 64 3.66 -2.87 14.00
C THR A 64 2.40 -3.66 14.30
N THR A 65 2.27 -4.11 15.54
CA THR A 65 1.07 -4.74 16.10
C THR A 65 -0.03 -3.72 16.45
N ASN A 66 -1.18 -4.21 16.86
CA ASN A 66 -2.35 -3.39 17.22
C ASN A 66 -2.81 -2.47 16.07
N LYS A 67 -2.67 -2.94 14.84
CA LYS A 67 -3.17 -2.27 13.63
C LYS A 67 -4.25 -3.11 12.97
N ALA A 68 -5.23 -2.45 12.39
CA ALA A 68 -6.28 -3.11 11.65
C ALA A 68 -5.70 -3.97 10.51
N SER A 69 -6.20 -5.19 10.37
CA SER A 69 -5.88 -6.09 9.28
C SER A 69 -6.36 -5.55 7.94
N GLY A 70 -5.74 -5.99 6.85
CA GLY A 70 -6.20 -5.73 5.50
C GLY A 70 -7.42 -6.54 5.11
N GLY A 71 -7.71 -6.63 3.82
CA GLY A 71 -8.84 -7.38 3.30
C GLY A 71 -8.76 -8.90 3.48
N ASP A 72 -7.59 -9.42 3.84
CA ASP A 72 -7.32 -10.83 4.17
C ASP A 72 -7.71 -11.19 5.62
N GLY A 73 -8.00 -10.20 6.46
CA GLY A 73 -8.35 -10.40 7.86
C GLY A 73 -7.21 -10.91 8.75
N ILE A 74 -5.97 -11.01 8.25
CA ILE A 74 -4.84 -11.56 9.00
C ILE A 74 -4.23 -10.49 9.90
N PRO A 75 -4.27 -10.64 11.24
CA PRO A 75 -3.69 -9.68 12.17
C PRO A 75 -2.16 -9.77 12.20
N ALA A 76 -1.50 -8.64 12.46
CA ALA A 76 -0.03 -8.58 12.53
C ALA A 76 0.57 -9.47 13.63
N GLU A 77 -0.16 -9.68 14.70
CA GLU A 77 0.20 -10.51 15.84
C GLU A 77 0.47 -11.96 15.45
N LEU A 78 -0.24 -12.47 14.44
CA LEU A 78 -0.06 -13.85 13.98
C LEU A 78 1.37 -14.09 13.47
N PHE A 79 1.95 -13.11 12.78
CA PHE A 79 3.32 -13.20 12.26
C PHE A 79 4.38 -13.23 13.36
N GLN A 80 4.08 -12.65 14.53
CA GLN A 80 4.98 -12.71 15.68
C GLN A 80 4.98 -14.06 16.39
N ILE A 81 3.84 -14.77 16.35
CA ILE A 81 3.71 -16.11 16.95
C ILE A 81 4.45 -17.15 16.10
N LEU A 82 4.31 -17.08 14.78
CA LEU A 82 4.83 -18.09 13.84
C LEU A 82 6.22 -17.77 13.27
N LYS A 83 7.00 -16.93 13.92
CA LYS A 83 8.27 -16.30 13.51
C LYS A 83 9.04 -16.97 12.35
N ALA A 84 9.64 -18.15 12.59
CA ALA A 84 10.54 -18.79 11.63
C ALA A 84 9.81 -19.33 10.38
N ASP A 85 8.67 -19.97 10.57
CA ASP A 85 7.90 -20.56 9.47
C ASP A 85 7.26 -19.47 8.60
N THR A 86 6.81 -18.38 9.23
CA THR A 86 6.30 -17.20 8.51
C THR A 86 7.37 -16.59 7.63
N VAL A 87 8.60 -16.44 8.10
CA VAL A 87 9.69 -15.86 7.29
C VAL A 87 9.95 -16.73 6.07
N LYS A 88 10.06 -18.04 6.20
CA LYS A 88 10.29 -18.96 5.07
C LYS A 88 9.16 -18.94 4.07
N MET A 89 7.91 -18.97 4.55
CA MET A 89 6.73 -18.92 3.69
C MET A 89 6.66 -17.58 2.92
N LEU A 90 6.82 -16.46 3.61
CA LEU A 90 6.81 -15.15 2.97
C LEU A 90 7.98 -14.96 2.02
N HIS A 91 9.15 -15.48 2.35
CA HIS A 91 10.32 -15.45 1.46
C HIS A 91 10.03 -16.17 0.14
N SER A 92 9.45 -17.38 0.19
CA SER A 92 9.05 -18.11 -1.02
C SER A 92 8.06 -17.31 -1.88
N ILE A 93 7.04 -16.70 -1.24
CA ILE A 93 6.04 -15.88 -1.95
C ILE A 93 6.71 -14.63 -2.56
N CYS A 94 7.54 -13.92 -1.80
CA CYS A 94 8.23 -12.73 -2.28
C CYS A 94 9.17 -13.05 -3.44
N GLN A 95 9.90 -14.16 -3.38
CA GLN A 95 10.73 -14.63 -4.50
C GLN A 95 9.90 -14.97 -5.75
N GLN A 96 8.75 -15.62 -5.57
CA GLN A 96 7.86 -15.90 -6.69
C GLN A 96 7.35 -14.60 -7.32
N ILE A 97 6.90 -13.63 -6.53
CA ILE A 97 6.48 -12.32 -7.03
C ILE A 97 7.62 -11.64 -7.78
N TRP A 98 8.85 -11.69 -7.22
CA TRP A 98 10.03 -11.08 -7.82
C TRP A 98 10.34 -11.66 -9.19
N LYS A 99 10.31 -12.99 -9.32
CA LYS A 99 10.61 -13.72 -10.57
C LYS A 99 9.51 -13.62 -11.62
N THR A 100 8.26 -13.67 -11.20
CA THR A 100 7.10 -13.70 -12.11
C THR A 100 6.47 -12.33 -12.35
N GLN A 101 6.80 -11.34 -11.51
CA GLN A 101 6.17 -10.02 -11.48
C GLN A 101 4.64 -10.07 -11.26
N GLN A 102 4.14 -11.20 -10.78
CA GLN A 102 2.73 -11.42 -10.53
C GLN A 102 2.43 -11.41 -9.04
N TRP A 103 1.58 -10.47 -8.63
CA TRP A 103 1.11 -10.35 -7.25
C TRP A 103 -0.09 -11.26 -7.01
N PRO A 104 -0.19 -11.90 -5.83
CA PRO A 104 -1.41 -12.62 -5.42
C PRO A 104 -2.62 -11.68 -5.46
N GLN A 105 -3.78 -12.21 -5.87
CA GLN A 105 -4.99 -11.40 -6.03
C GLN A 105 -5.42 -10.73 -4.72
N ASP A 106 -5.29 -11.42 -3.59
CA ASP A 106 -5.64 -10.87 -2.29
C ASP A 106 -4.71 -9.75 -1.85
N TRP A 107 -3.45 -9.74 -2.30
CA TRP A 107 -2.50 -8.66 -2.02
C TRP A 107 -2.78 -7.39 -2.84
N LYS A 108 -3.49 -7.52 -3.95
CA LYS A 108 -3.95 -6.39 -4.78
C LYS A 108 -5.21 -5.72 -4.22
N ARG A 109 -5.88 -6.36 -3.26
CA ARG A 109 -7.11 -5.83 -2.66
C ARG A 109 -6.79 -4.86 -1.54
N SER A 110 -7.49 -3.73 -1.54
CA SER A 110 -7.40 -2.72 -0.50
C SER A 110 -8.78 -2.45 0.08
N VAL A 111 -8.86 -2.27 1.39
CA VAL A 111 -10.07 -1.81 2.08
C VAL A 111 -9.96 -0.32 2.30
N PHE A 112 -10.91 0.44 1.79
CA PHE A 112 -10.96 1.88 1.96
C PHE A 112 -11.89 2.25 3.11
N ILE A 113 -11.38 3.02 4.06
CA ILE A 113 -12.14 3.51 5.20
C ILE A 113 -12.20 5.02 5.12
N PRO A 114 -13.39 5.61 4.86
CA PRO A 114 -13.58 7.04 4.90
C PRO A 114 -13.68 7.51 6.36
N ILE A 115 -12.83 8.45 6.75
CA ILE A 115 -12.80 9.05 8.08
C ILE A 115 -13.23 10.52 7.95
N PRO A 116 -14.28 10.97 8.62
CA PRO A 116 -14.76 12.34 8.49
C PRO A 116 -13.73 13.33 9.03
N LYS A 117 -13.46 14.42 8.30
CA LYS A 117 -12.60 15.53 8.71
C LYS A 117 -13.25 16.40 9.79
N LYS A 118 -14.58 16.41 9.84
CA LYS A 118 -15.39 17.20 10.77
C LYS A 118 -16.71 16.50 11.07
N ALA A 119 -17.36 16.89 12.16
CA ALA A 119 -18.69 16.38 12.48
C ALA A 119 -19.69 16.70 11.35
N ASN A 120 -20.66 15.81 11.13
CA ASN A 120 -21.71 15.93 10.11
C ASN A 120 -21.19 16.12 8.66
N ALA A 121 -20.03 15.52 8.33
CA ALA A 121 -19.52 15.52 6.97
C ALA A 121 -20.47 14.72 6.06
N LYS A 122 -20.98 15.37 4.99
CA LYS A 122 -21.89 14.76 4.01
C LYS A 122 -21.24 14.59 2.63
N ASP A 123 -20.25 15.42 2.29
CA ASP A 123 -19.55 15.34 1.02
C ASP A 123 -18.32 14.46 1.10
N CYS A 124 -18.05 13.64 0.08
CA CYS A 124 -16.89 12.76 0.03
C CYS A 124 -15.55 13.51 0.20
N SER A 125 -15.45 14.76 -0.28
CA SER A 125 -14.28 15.63 -0.11
C SER A 125 -13.99 16.02 1.36
N ASN A 126 -14.99 15.92 2.24
CA ASN A 126 -14.86 16.17 3.68
C ASN A 126 -14.43 14.93 4.47
N TYR A 127 -13.87 13.93 3.80
CA TYR A 127 -13.32 12.74 4.44
C TYR A 127 -11.84 12.55 4.07
N TYR A 128 -11.07 12.00 5.00
CA TYR A 128 -9.80 11.36 4.71
C TYR A 128 -10.07 9.94 4.26
N THR A 129 -9.36 9.46 3.26
CA THR A 129 -9.45 8.08 2.84
C THR A 129 -8.26 7.30 3.38
N THR A 130 -8.48 6.46 4.38
CA THR A 130 -7.48 5.52 4.88
C THR A 130 -7.58 4.23 4.09
N VAL A 131 -6.44 3.72 3.64
CA VAL A 131 -6.34 2.47 2.89
C VAL A 131 -5.71 1.40 3.76
N LEU A 132 -6.42 0.30 3.94
CA LEU A 132 -5.88 -0.89 4.61
C LEU A 132 -5.50 -1.91 3.54
N ILE A 133 -4.23 -2.30 3.54
CA ILE A 133 -3.69 -3.38 2.74
C ILE A 133 -3.23 -4.51 3.65
N SER A 134 -3.11 -5.73 3.13
CA SER A 134 -2.66 -6.89 3.91
C SER A 134 -1.29 -6.65 4.54
N HIS A 135 -1.06 -7.20 5.72
CA HIS A 135 0.26 -7.11 6.37
C HIS A 135 1.33 -7.86 5.57
N THR A 136 0.96 -8.95 4.90
CA THR A 136 1.84 -9.71 4.02
C THR A 136 2.29 -8.88 2.81
N SER A 137 1.39 -8.15 2.16
CA SER A 137 1.77 -7.26 1.06
C SER A 137 2.66 -6.10 1.52
N LYS A 138 2.47 -5.61 2.75
CA LYS A 138 3.35 -4.58 3.34
C LYS A 138 4.80 -5.05 3.46
N VAL A 139 5.04 -6.34 3.76
CA VAL A 139 6.40 -6.90 3.80
C VAL A 139 7.09 -6.72 2.45
N MET A 140 6.46 -7.14 1.36
CA MET A 140 7.02 -6.98 0.01
C MET A 140 7.22 -5.51 -0.36
N LEU A 141 6.22 -4.66 -0.11
CA LEU A 141 6.32 -3.22 -0.38
C LEU A 141 7.46 -2.57 0.42
N LYS A 142 7.73 -3.03 1.63
CA LYS A 142 8.83 -2.52 2.46
C LYS A 142 10.19 -2.88 1.88
N ILE A 143 10.35 -4.10 1.38
CA ILE A 143 11.58 -4.53 0.68
C ILE A 143 11.79 -3.68 -0.57
N LEU A 144 10.75 -3.52 -1.40
CA LEU A 144 10.82 -2.70 -2.60
C LEU A 144 11.14 -1.23 -2.28
N GLN A 145 10.54 -0.69 -1.21
CA GLN A 145 10.82 0.69 -0.78
C GLN A 145 12.30 0.89 -0.47
N VAL A 146 12.93 -0.04 0.25
CA VAL A 146 14.36 0.09 0.60
C VAL A 146 15.25 -0.04 -0.62
N ARG A 147 15.00 -1.02 -1.48
CA ARG A 147 15.76 -1.21 -2.72
C ARG A 147 15.64 0.03 -3.63
N LEU A 148 14.42 0.52 -3.83
CA LEU A 148 14.18 1.74 -4.60
C LEU A 148 14.87 2.95 -3.99
N GLN A 149 14.82 3.10 -2.66
CA GLN A 149 15.49 4.22 -1.97
C GLN A 149 17.00 4.18 -2.17
N GLN A 150 17.62 3.00 -2.13
CA GLN A 150 19.05 2.84 -2.41
C GLN A 150 19.38 3.24 -3.85
N TYR A 151 18.61 2.76 -4.82
CA TYR A 151 18.78 3.12 -6.23
C TYR A 151 18.63 4.63 -6.45
N VAL A 152 17.55 5.22 -5.94
CA VAL A 152 17.30 6.67 -6.07
C VAL A 152 18.42 7.49 -5.42
N ASN A 153 18.94 7.08 -4.26
CA ASN A 153 20.05 7.79 -3.61
C ASN A 153 21.37 7.69 -4.39
N GLN A 154 21.56 6.65 -5.19
CA GLN A 154 22.73 6.51 -6.05
C GLN A 154 22.61 7.35 -7.32
N GLU A 155 21.42 7.44 -7.90
CA GLU A 155 21.18 8.13 -9.17
C GLU A 155 20.93 9.65 -9.00
N LEU A 156 20.39 10.07 -7.85
CA LEU A 156 20.18 11.50 -7.60
C LEU A 156 21.51 12.20 -7.30
N SER A 157 21.90 13.09 -8.20
CA SER A 157 23.06 13.97 -7.99
C SER A 157 22.85 14.87 -6.76
N ASP A 158 23.96 15.34 -6.15
CA ASP A 158 23.97 16.14 -4.91
C ASP A 158 23.16 17.45 -4.95
N VAL A 159 22.70 17.86 -6.12
CA VAL A 159 21.88 19.07 -6.32
C VAL A 159 20.45 18.94 -5.77
N GLN A 160 19.95 17.73 -5.52
CA GLN A 160 18.60 17.50 -4.98
C GLN A 160 18.58 17.06 -3.50
N VAL A 161 19.55 17.51 -2.72
CA VAL A 161 19.73 17.15 -1.30
C VAL A 161 18.50 17.47 -0.41
N VAL A 162 17.65 18.40 -0.82
CA VAL A 162 16.48 18.84 -0.03
C VAL A 162 15.44 17.73 0.23
N PHE A 163 15.45 16.66 -0.55
CA PHE A 163 14.52 15.53 -0.40
C PHE A 163 15.16 14.27 0.23
N ARG A 164 16.44 14.31 0.56
CA ARG A 164 17.07 13.23 1.33
C ARG A 164 16.63 13.34 2.80
N LYS A 165 15.90 12.34 3.29
CA LYS A 165 15.82 12.13 4.73
C LYS A 165 17.23 11.85 5.24
N GLU A 166 17.76 12.74 6.06
CA GLU A 166 19.00 12.48 6.79
C GLU A 166 18.79 11.18 7.58
N THR A 167 19.59 10.16 7.28
CA THR A 167 19.73 9.02 8.17
C THR A 167 20.38 9.56 9.44
N PRO A 168 19.76 9.43 10.64
CA PRO A 168 20.44 9.80 11.88
C PRO A 168 21.75 9.01 11.92
N GLY A 169 22.85 9.73 12.06
CA GLY A 169 24.19 9.15 12.09
C GLY A 169 24.29 8.09 13.18
N VAL A 170 25.06 7.05 12.89
CA VAL A 170 25.58 6.03 13.79
C VAL A 170 26.45 6.71 14.87
#